data_2dcda02b1dc69f27b32864e7a0d9ebf9
#
_entry.id   2dcda02b1dc69f27b32864e7a0d9ebf9
#
_cell.length_a   1.000
_cell.length_b   1.000
_cell.length_c   1.000
_cell.angle_alpha   90.00
_cell.angle_beta   90.00
_cell.angle_gamma   90.00
#
_symmetry.space_group_name_H-M   'P 1'
#
loop_
_entity.id
_entity.type
_entity.pdbx_description
1 polymer ?
#
loop_
_entity_poly.entity_id
_entity_poly.type
_entity_poly.pdbx_seq_one_letter_code
_entity_poly.pdbx_strand_id
1 'polypeptide(L)'
;IIIEEPSVDATDTILQTVVKSFETFHNLKVSDDFTINSIRLAKRYFSEKHLPDSAIDLIDRTMALLKIKNDLNPEEKKDIVCVEHLMEVVSQKTGIPLGNVQAAERDRLVNAEDILKKRVVGQDHAIKAVLDSIYESRSGLNKKGQPIGSFFFLGPTGTGKTELAKSLAEFLFQDDTAILRFDMSEYKEEHSVALLYGAPPGYVGYEEGGLLVNQIRQKPYSIVLFDEIEKAHRSVFDLFLQILDEGKLHDRLGRVGDFSNALIIFTSNIGSQYVFDQFGKNIVPTHNDMLEVMQG
;
A
#
# COMPACT_ATOMS: atom_id res chain seq x y z
N ILE A 1 6.02 6.49 -35.35
CA ILE A 1 5.12 7.49 -34.74
C ILE A 1 4.98 7.10 -33.25
N ILE A 2 5.40 7.98 -32.38
CA ILE A 2 5.22 7.80 -30.94
C ILE A 2 3.87 8.42 -30.59
N ILE A 3 2.99 7.67 -29.92
CA ILE A 3 1.71 8.16 -29.40
C ILE A 3 1.91 8.31 -27.90
N GLU A 4 1.82 9.54 -27.42
CA GLU A 4 1.98 9.86 -26.00
C GLU A 4 0.63 9.84 -25.26
N GLU A 5 0.68 9.62 -23.97
CA GLU A 5 -0.48 9.71 -23.09
C GLU A 5 -1.03 11.15 -23.09
N PRO A 6 -2.35 11.35 -23.27
CA PRO A 6 -2.93 12.69 -23.29
C PRO A 6 -2.81 13.39 -21.93
N SER A 7 -2.76 14.71 -21.94
CA SER A 7 -2.81 15.51 -20.72
C SER A 7 -4.16 15.35 -20.00
N VAL A 8 -4.22 15.76 -18.71
CA VAL A 8 -5.46 15.72 -17.92
C VAL A 8 -6.57 16.52 -18.60
N ASP A 9 -6.28 17.72 -19.12
CA ASP A 9 -7.25 18.59 -19.79
C ASP A 9 -7.75 17.99 -21.11
N ALA A 10 -6.84 17.40 -21.91
CA ALA A 10 -7.21 16.69 -23.13
C ALA A 10 -8.07 15.46 -22.82
N THR A 11 -7.74 14.74 -21.76
CA THR A 11 -8.52 13.58 -21.31
C THR A 11 -9.92 14.00 -20.84
N ASP A 12 -10.04 15.09 -20.10
CA ASP A 12 -11.35 15.59 -19.65
C ASP A 12 -12.25 15.92 -20.86
N THR A 13 -11.72 16.58 -21.88
CA THR A 13 -12.45 16.88 -23.14
C THR A 13 -12.94 15.59 -23.82
N ILE A 14 -12.10 14.55 -23.87
CA ILE A 14 -12.46 13.23 -24.40
C ILE A 14 -13.58 12.62 -23.57
N LEU A 15 -13.44 12.61 -22.22
CA LEU A 15 -14.42 12.01 -21.32
C LEU A 15 -15.79 12.70 -21.37
N GLN A 16 -15.85 14.03 -21.47
CA GLN A 16 -17.11 14.77 -21.63
C GLN A 16 -17.90 14.32 -22.86
N THR A 17 -17.23 13.85 -23.89
CA THR A 17 -17.89 13.31 -25.10
C THR A 17 -18.32 11.85 -24.87
N VAL A 18 -17.46 11.03 -24.28
CA VAL A 18 -17.70 9.60 -24.04
C VAL A 18 -18.82 9.40 -22.99
N VAL A 19 -18.84 10.21 -21.94
CA VAL A 19 -19.83 10.14 -20.86
C VAL A 19 -21.26 10.28 -21.39
N LYS A 20 -21.50 11.13 -22.38
CA LYS A 20 -22.84 11.29 -22.99
C LYS A 20 -23.39 10.00 -23.60
N SER A 21 -22.50 9.18 -24.18
CA SER A 21 -22.88 7.86 -24.70
C SER A 21 -23.20 6.89 -23.56
N PHE A 22 -22.42 6.91 -22.49
CA PHE A 22 -22.66 6.08 -21.30
C PHE A 22 -23.92 6.50 -20.56
N GLU A 23 -24.19 7.80 -20.43
CA GLU A 23 -25.45 8.31 -19.85
C GLU A 23 -26.67 7.74 -20.60
N THR A 24 -26.60 7.73 -21.93
CA THR A 24 -27.67 7.18 -22.76
C THR A 24 -27.77 5.66 -22.61
N PHE A 25 -26.64 4.95 -22.60
CA PHE A 25 -26.60 3.48 -22.51
C PHE A 25 -27.09 2.97 -21.15
N HIS A 26 -26.62 3.57 -20.06
CA HIS A 26 -26.97 3.16 -18.70
C HIS A 26 -28.27 3.81 -18.19
N ASN A 27 -28.78 4.81 -18.91
CA ASN A 27 -29.94 5.63 -18.51
C ASN A 27 -29.73 6.31 -17.14
N LEU A 28 -28.56 6.92 -16.97
CA LEU A 28 -28.11 7.62 -15.76
C LEU A 28 -27.55 8.98 -16.15
N LYS A 29 -27.47 9.91 -15.20
CA LYS A 29 -26.80 11.21 -15.35
C LYS A 29 -25.56 11.25 -14.46
N VAL A 30 -24.57 12.06 -14.82
CA VAL A 30 -23.39 12.28 -13.99
C VAL A 30 -23.40 13.68 -13.36
N SER A 31 -22.73 13.86 -12.23
CA SER A 31 -22.48 15.16 -11.62
C SER A 31 -21.43 15.96 -12.39
N ASP A 32 -21.44 17.29 -12.25
CA ASP A 32 -20.59 18.22 -13.03
C ASP A 32 -19.08 17.95 -12.84
N ASP A 33 -18.67 17.50 -11.67
CA ASP A 33 -17.28 17.22 -11.31
C ASP A 33 -16.86 15.76 -11.53
N PHE A 34 -17.75 14.95 -12.13
CA PHE A 34 -17.57 13.50 -12.27
C PHE A 34 -16.36 13.12 -13.14
N THR A 35 -16.21 13.74 -14.31
CA THR A 35 -15.13 13.44 -15.26
C THR A 35 -13.76 13.76 -14.69
N ILE A 36 -13.59 14.94 -14.11
CA ILE A 36 -12.30 15.35 -13.54
C ILE A 36 -11.89 14.47 -12.34
N ASN A 37 -12.86 14.08 -11.51
CA ASN A 37 -12.60 13.18 -10.40
C ASN A 37 -12.32 11.74 -10.88
N SER A 38 -12.96 11.29 -11.97
CA SER A 38 -12.62 10.00 -12.60
C SER A 38 -11.17 9.95 -13.06
N ILE A 39 -10.67 11.02 -13.69
CA ILE A 39 -9.27 11.14 -14.12
C ILE A 39 -8.33 11.09 -12.92
N ARG A 40 -8.62 11.86 -11.87
CA ARG A 40 -7.80 11.91 -10.66
C ARG A 40 -7.71 10.54 -9.97
N LEU A 41 -8.85 9.87 -9.83
CA LEU A 41 -8.92 8.56 -9.21
C LEU A 41 -8.25 7.50 -10.10
N ALA A 42 -8.48 7.51 -11.41
CA ALA A 42 -7.85 6.59 -12.32
C ALA A 42 -6.32 6.73 -12.30
N LYS A 43 -5.80 7.94 -12.40
CA LYS A 43 -4.36 8.22 -12.36
C LYS A 43 -3.70 7.82 -11.04
N ARG A 44 -4.44 7.93 -9.93
CA ARG A 44 -3.92 7.61 -8.60
C ARG A 44 -3.96 6.13 -8.29
N TYR A 45 -5.01 5.42 -8.73
CA TYR A 45 -5.29 4.05 -8.27
C TYR A 45 -5.18 2.98 -9.36
N PHE A 46 -5.08 3.37 -10.64
CA PHE A 46 -5.00 2.43 -11.77
C PHE A 46 -3.76 2.72 -12.65
N SER A 47 -2.59 2.76 -12.01
CA SER A 47 -1.30 3.04 -12.67
C SER A 47 -0.89 2.03 -13.74
N GLU A 48 -1.53 0.85 -13.80
CA GLU A 48 -1.27 -0.16 -14.81
C GLU A 48 -1.80 0.20 -16.21
N LYS A 49 -2.80 1.07 -16.28
CA LYS A 49 -3.43 1.55 -17.51
C LYS A 49 -3.21 3.04 -17.66
N HIS A 50 -2.95 3.45 -18.89
CA HIS A 50 -2.79 4.87 -19.24
C HIS A 50 -4.14 5.58 -19.44
N LEU A 51 -4.12 6.90 -19.35
CA LEU A 51 -5.24 7.74 -19.77
C LEU A 51 -5.34 7.73 -21.31
N PRO A 52 -6.56 7.81 -21.88
CA PRO A 52 -7.87 7.96 -21.23
C PRO A 52 -8.50 6.62 -20.79
N ASP A 53 -7.96 5.47 -21.21
CA ASP A 53 -8.56 4.14 -21.06
C ASP A 53 -8.89 3.80 -19.58
N SER A 54 -7.96 4.08 -18.66
CA SER A 54 -8.18 3.84 -17.23
C SER A 54 -9.37 4.62 -16.65
N ALA A 55 -9.57 5.85 -17.09
CA ALA A 55 -10.68 6.69 -16.65
C ALA A 55 -12.01 6.26 -17.29
N ILE A 56 -12.00 5.88 -18.58
CA ILE A 56 -13.16 5.34 -19.29
C ILE A 56 -13.66 4.06 -18.61
N ASP A 57 -12.75 3.14 -18.31
CA ASP A 57 -13.03 1.87 -17.64
C ASP A 57 -13.66 2.11 -16.24
N LEU A 58 -13.14 3.10 -15.50
CA LEU A 58 -13.68 3.46 -14.19
C LEU A 58 -15.09 4.02 -14.30
N ILE A 59 -15.37 4.90 -15.25
CA ILE A 59 -16.67 5.49 -15.49
C ILE A 59 -17.70 4.42 -15.85
N ASP A 60 -17.40 3.58 -16.84
CA ASP A 60 -18.31 2.52 -17.30
C ASP A 60 -18.67 1.56 -16.17
N ARG A 61 -17.67 1.09 -15.43
CA ARG A 61 -17.90 0.21 -14.26
C ARG A 61 -18.75 0.88 -13.18
N THR A 62 -18.53 2.17 -12.92
CA THR A 62 -19.31 2.91 -11.91
C THR A 62 -20.77 3.03 -12.31
N MET A 63 -21.04 3.34 -13.57
CA MET A 63 -22.39 3.45 -14.08
C MET A 63 -23.10 2.10 -14.15
N ALA A 64 -22.40 1.05 -14.56
CA ALA A 64 -22.90 -0.32 -14.57
C ALA A 64 -23.26 -0.80 -13.15
N LEU A 65 -22.41 -0.55 -12.17
CA LEU A 65 -22.64 -0.93 -10.78
C LEU A 65 -23.85 -0.21 -10.17
N LEU A 66 -24.00 1.09 -10.43
CA LEU A 66 -25.17 1.83 -9.95
C LEU A 66 -26.45 1.34 -10.63
N LYS A 67 -26.41 1.04 -11.93
CA LYS A 67 -27.56 0.47 -12.64
C LYS A 67 -27.99 -0.86 -12.02
N ILE A 68 -27.04 -1.77 -11.75
CA ILE A 68 -27.34 -3.04 -11.09
C ILE A 68 -27.94 -2.82 -9.70
N LYS A 69 -27.43 -1.88 -8.92
CA LYS A 69 -28.00 -1.53 -7.60
C LYS A 69 -29.42 -1.00 -7.70
N ASN A 70 -29.69 -0.12 -8.66
CA ASN A 70 -31.02 0.40 -8.93
C ASN A 70 -32.02 -0.70 -9.34
N ASP A 71 -31.56 -1.68 -10.13
CA ASP A 71 -32.40 -2.81 -10.55
C ASP A 71 -32.69 -3.77 -9.38
N LEU A 72 -31.76 -3.93 -8.45
CA LEU A 72 -31.94 -4.75 -7.24
C LEU A 72 -32.79 -4.05 -6.16
N ASN A 73 -32.69 -2.71 -6.04
CA ASN A 73 -33.39 -1.92 -5.03
C ASN A 73 -34.16 -0.76 -5.68
N PRO A 74 -35.29 -1.00 -6.35
CA PRO A 74 -36.04 0.03 -7.07
C PRO A 74 -36.58 1.17 -6.19
N GLU A 75 -36.75 0.92 -4.89
CA GLU A 75 -37.25 1.94 -3.92
C GLU A 75 -36.17 2.98 -3.57
N GLU A 76 -34.87 2.64 -3.72
CA GLU A 76 -33.73 3.53 -3.44
C GLU A 76 -33.03 4.02 -4.70
N LYS A 77 -33.72 4.02 -5.82
CA LYS A 77 -33.15 4.34 -7.13
C LYS A 77 -32.50 5.72 -7.16
N LYS A 78 -31.27 5.77 -7.65
CA LYS A 78 -30.49 6.99 -7.86
C LYS A 78 -30.22 7.19 -9.35
N ASP A 79 -30.67 8.30 -9.90
CA ASP A 79 -30.51 8.61 -11.32
C ASP A 79 -29.22 9.40 -11.63
N ILE A 80 -28.55 9.90 -10.59
CA ILE A 80 -27.31 10.68 -10.71
C ILE A 80 -26.13 9.89 -10.15
N VAL A 81 -25.11 9.71 -10.99
CA VAL A 81 -23.82 9.12 -10.60
C VAL A 81 -22.92 10.25 -10.09
N CYS A 82 -22.42 10.11 -8.87
CA CYS A 82 -21.56 11.09 -8.24
C CYS A 82 -20.21 10.49 -7.84
N VAL A 83 -19.32 11.31 -7.31
CA VAL A 83 -17.95 10.94 -6.95
C VAL A 83 -17.90 9.80 -5.93
N GLU A 84 -18.88 9.71 -5.04
CA GLU A 84 -18.98 8.64 -4.04
C GLU A 84 -19.10 7.26 -4.70
N HIS A 85 -19.83 7.17 -5.83
CA HIS A 85 -19.95 5.91 -6.57
C HIS A 85 -18.62 5.53 -7.26
N LEU A 86 -17.84 6.52 -7.76
CA LEU A 86 -16.47 6.28 -8.25
C LEU A 86 -15.58 5.72 -7.14
N MET A 87 -15.63 6.35 -5.96
CA MET A 87 -14.85 5.92 -4.80
C MET A 87 -15.21 4.50 -4.38
N GLU A 88 -16.48 4.13 -4.44
CA GLU A 88 -16.92 2.77 -4.13
C GLU A 88 -16.31 1.74 -5.10
N VAL A 89 -16.32 2.01 -6.41
CA VAL A 89 -15.71 1.11 -7.41
C VAL A 89 -14.21 1.00 -7.22
N VAL A 90 -13.53 2.11 -6.96
CA VAL A 90 -12.10 2.11 -6.65
C VAL A 90 -11.84 1.28 -5.39
N SER A 91 -12.64 1.46 -4.33
CA SER A 91 -12.55 0.70 -3.09
C SER A 91 -12.69 -0.81 -3.33
N GLN A 92 -13.70 -1.23 -4.10
CA GLN A 92 -13.90 -2.65 -4.41
C GLN A 92 -12.73 -3.26 -5.20
N LYS A 93 -12.11 -2.49 -6.09
CA LYS A 93 -11.02 -2.98 -6.93
C LYS A 93 -9.67 -2.97 -6.22
N THR A 94 -9.43 -1.99 -5.36
CA THR A 94 -8.13 -1.79 -4.70
C THR A 94 -8.09 -2.33 -3.28
N GLY A 95 -9.24 -2.66 -2.69
CA GLY A 95 -9.36 -3.01 -1.27
C GLY A 95 -9.24 -1.78 -0.33
N ILE A 96 -9.12 -0.55 -0.88
CA ILE A 96 -9.01 0.66 -0.08
C ILE A 96 -10.42 1.19 0.21
N PRO A 97 -10.79 1.41 1.46
CA PRO A 97 -12.07 2.01 1.77
C PRO A 97 -12.09 3.49 1.38
N LEU A 98 -12.64 3.79 0.22
CA LEU A 98 -12.79 5.13 -0.33
C LEU A 98 -14.27 5.55 -0.30
N GLY A 99 -14.83 5.82 0.83
CA GLY A 99 -16.20 6.32 0.92
C GLY A 99 -16.35 7.19 2.15
N ASN A 100 -17.08 8.31 2.15
CA ASN A 100 -17.31 9.27 3.25
C ASN A 100 -16.16 9.48 4.25
N VAL A 101 -14.91 9.26 3.74
CA VAL A 101 -13.71 8.91 4.51
C VAL A 101 -13.06 10.16 5.08
N GLN A 102 -13.27 11.36 4.49
CA GLN A 102 -12.53 12.51 4.99
C GLN A 102 -12.85 12.86 6.44
N ALA A 103 -14.09 12.76 6.85
CA ALA A 103 -14.45 12.98 8.25
C ALA A 103 -14.16 11.75 9.13
N ALA A 104 -14.60 10.57 8.71
CA ALA A 104 -14.38 9.33 9.46
C ALA A 104 -12.90 8.92 9.51
N GLU A 105 -12.12 9.15 8.45
CA GLU A 105 -10.67 8.92 8.44
C GLU A 105 -9.96 9.91 9.35
N ARG A 106 -10.38 11.17 9.35
CA ARG A 106 -9.83 12.18 10.27
C ARG A 106 -10.09 11.82 11.72
N ASP A 107 -11.30 11.39 12.06
CA ASP A 107 -11.65 10.96 13.42
C ASP A 107 -10.89 9.68 13.83
N ARG A 108 -10.71 8.76 12.88
CA ARG A 108 -9.87 7.56 13.11
C ARG A 108 -8.40 7.93 13.33
N LEU A 109 -7.86 8.84 12.53
CA LEU A 109 -6.48 9.31 12.71
C LEU A 109 -6.28 10.03 14.05
N VAL A 110 -7.25 10.83 14.48
CA VAL A 110 -7.21 11.48 15.82
C VAL A 110 -7.20 10.45 16.95
N ASN A 111 -7.93 9.34 16.80
CA ASN A 111 -8.03 8.28 17.81
C ASN A 111 -7.08 7.09 17.52
N ALA A 112 -6.14 7.23 16.60
CA ALA A 112 -5.28 6.14 16.11
C ALA A 112 -4.47 5.48 17.23
N GLU A 113 -3.91 6.28 18.12
CA GLU A 113 -3.11 5.80 19.25
C GLU A 113 -3.94 4.90 20.17
N ASP A 114 -5.13 5.33 20.54
CA ASP A 114 -6.04 4.56 21.40
C ASP A 114 -6.53 3.26 20.71
N ILE A 115 -6.76 3.31 19.41
CA ILE A 115 -7.17 2.14 18.62
C ILE A 115 -6.05 1.09 18.61
N LEU A 116 -4.81 1.50 18.34
CA LEU A 116 -3.67 0.59 18.28
C LEU A 116 -3.28 0.06 19.66
N LYS A 117 -3.33 0.88 20.71
CA LYS A 117 -3.02 0.48 22.11
C LYS A 117 -4.00 -0.57 22.66
N LYS A 118 -5.23 -0.61 22.17
CA LYS A 118 -6.19 -1.65 22.56
C LYS A 118 -5.74 -3.06 22.14
N ARG A 119 -5.02 -3.16 21.04
CA ARG A 119 -4.56 -4.44 20.48
C ARG A 119 -3.09 -4.73 20.81
N VAL A 120 -2.25 -3.71 20.86
CA VAL A 120 -0.82 -3.84 21.14
C VAL A 120 -0.50 -3.12 22.45
N VAL A 121 -0.34 -3.88 23.51
CA VAL A 121 -0.11 -3.37 24.85
C VAL A 121 1.39 -3.24 25.13
N GLY A 122 1.81 -2.13 25.75
CA GLY A 122 3.18 -1.92 26.20
C GLY A 122 4.19 -1.50 25.12
N GLN A 123 3.70 -1.06 23.92
CA GLN A 123 4.53 -0.58 22.81
C GLN A 123 4.18 0.87 22.43
N ASP A 124 3.85 1.70 23.41
CA ASP A 124 3.36 3.07 23.19
C ASP A 124 4.32 3.92 22.34
N HIS A 125 5.60 3.79 22.60
CA HIS A 125 6.63 4.54 21.89
C HIS A 125 6.73 4.10 20.42
N ALA A 126 6.65 2.81 20.12
CA ALA A 126 6.66 2.29 18.76
C ALA A 126 5.40 2.72 17.99
N ILE A 127 4.23 2.63 18.63
CA ILE A 127 2.95 3.10 18.08
C ILE A 127 3.05 4.58 17.71
N LYS A 128 3.55 5.42 18.63
CA LYS A 128 3.69 6.86 18.41
C LYS A 128 4.64 7.16 17.24
N ALA A 129 5.81 6.55 17.19
CA ALA A 129 6.79 6.76 16.12
C ALA A 129 6.22 6.39 14.73
N VAL A 130 5.45 5.30 14.65
CA VAL A 130 4.79 4.90 13.41
C VAL A 130 3.69 5.88 13.02
N LEU A 131 2.87 6.33 13.97
CA LEU A 131 1.79 7.29 13.70
C LEU A 131 2.33 8.64 13.26
N ASP A 132 3.40 9.14 13.87
CA ASP A 132 4.04 10.41 13.48
C ASP A 132 4.48 10.36 12.01
N SER A 133 5.11 9.28 11.57
CA SER A 133 5.50 9.09 10.16
C SER A 133 4.30 8.98 9.21
N ILE A 134 3.23 8.31 9.63
CA ILE A 134 1.98 8.23 8.85
C ILE A 134 1.37 9.63 8.69
N TYR A 135 1.35 10.44 9.74
CA TYR A 135 0.85 11.82 9.68
C TYR A 135 1.69 12.71 8.75
N GLU A 136 3.01 12.58 8.79
CA GLU A 136 3.93 13.28 7.87
C GLU A 136 3.65 12.90 6.41
N SER A 137 3.52 11.61 6.14
CA SER A 137 3.20 11.11 4.80
C SER A 137 1.86 11.63 4.29
N ARG A 138 0.82 11.59 5.13
CA ARG A 138 -0.54 12.08 4.79
C ARG A 138 -0.59 13.59 4.60
N SER A 139 0.29 14.34 5.27
CA SER A 139 0.43 15.79 5.11
C SER A 139 1.16 16.19 3.82
N GLY A 140 1.64 15.22 3.04
CA GLY A 140 2.36 15.46 1.78
C GLY A 140 3.79 16.00 1.98
N LEU A 141 4.34 15.84 3.17
CA LEU A 141 5.71 16.25 3.50
C LEU A 141 6.76 15.27 3.00
N ASN A 142 6.34 14.02 2.72
CA ASN A 142 7.22 13.00 2.18
C ASN A 142 7.56 13.26 0.71
N LYS A 143 8.74 12.80 0.31
CA LYS A 143 9.17 12.84 -1.09
C LYS A 143 8.25 11.99 -1.95
N LYS A 144 7.77 12.54 -3.06
CA LYS A 144 6.87 11.82 -3.98
C LYS A 144 7.50 10.51 -4.46
N GLY A 145 6.72 9.45 -4.39
CA GLY A 145 7.11 8.14 -4.88
C GLY A 145 7.71 7.22 -3.80
N GLN A 146 8.15 7.72 -2.66
CA GLN A 146 8.62 6.89 -1.56
C GLN A 146 7.46 6.19 -0.82
N PRO A 147 7.72 5.05 -0.12
CA PRO A 147 6.74 4.39 0.73
C PRO A 147 6.10 5.32 1.77
N ILE A 148 4.94 4.96 2.30
CA ILE A 148 4.25 5.72 3.39
C ILE A 148 5.19 5.94 4.57
N GLY A 149 6.01 4.93 4.88
CA GLY A 149 7.05 4.96 5.90
C GLY A 149 7.83 3.66 5.88
N SER A 150 9.00 3.67 6.52
CA SER A 150 9.82 2.48 6.71
C SER A 150 10.27 2.40 8.17
N PHE A 151 10.10 1.22 8.77
CA PHE A 151 10.39 0.99 10.19
C PHE A 151 11.22 -0.26 10.39
N PHE A 152 12.08 -0.18 11.39
CA PHE A 152 12.87 -1.30 11.84
C PHE A 152 12.46 -1.69 13.26
N PHE A 153 11.75 -2.81 13.41
CA PHE A 153 11.27 -3.30 14.70
C PHE A 153 12.30 -4.27 15.30
N LEU A 154 12.98 -3.80 16.33
CA LEU A 154 13.96 -4.55 17.07
C LEU A 154 13.39 -5.09 18.37
N GLY A 155 13.80 -6.28 18.74
CA GLY A 155 13.46 -6.85 20.04
C GLY A 155 13.28 -8.37 20.01
N PRO A 156 13.16 -8.99 21.19
CA PRO A 156 12.95 -10.42 21.33
C PRO A 156 11.69 -10.93 20.63
N THR A 157 11.67 -12.23 20.33
CA THR A 157 10.45 -12.91 19.86
C THR A 157 9.34 -12.78 20.90
N GLY A 158 8.11 -12.58 20.45
CA GLY A 158 6.94 -12.46 21.35
C GLY A 158 6.67 -11.05 21.88
N THR A 159 7.45 -10.02 21.53
CA THR A 159 7.24 -8.63 21.98
C THR A 159 6.15 -7.88 21.20
N GLY A 160 5.45 -8.53 20.27
CA GLY A 160 4.33 -7.93 19.55
C GLY A 160 4.68 -7.31 18.19
N LYS A 161 5.90 -7.49 17.64
CA LYS A 161 6.30 -6.92 16.34
C LYS A 161 5.32 -7.25 15.21
N THR A 162 4.99 -8.53 15.06
CA THR A 162 4.03 -8.98 14.03
C THR A 162 2.61 -8.55 14.34
N GLU A 163 2.22 -8.49 15.62
CA GLU A 163 0.89 -8.03 16.00
C GLU A 163 0.70 -6.53 15.75
N LEU A 164 1.75 -5.74 15.96
CA LEU A 164 1.74 -4.32 15.60
C LEU A 164 1.58 -4.15 14.08
N ALA A 165 2.28 -4.95 13.26
CA ALA A 165 2.10 -4.92 11.81
C ALA A 165 0.66 -5.26 11.40
N LYS A 166 0.03 -6.28 11.99
CA LYS A 166 -1.39 -6.62 11.74
C LYS A 166 -2.34 -5.50 12.16
N SER A 167 -2.11 -4.92 13.33
CA SER A 167 -2.93 -3.81 13.82
C SER A 167 -2.83 -2.58 12.93
N LEU A 168 -1.64 -2.31 12.36
CA LEU A 168 -1.42 -1.25 11.40
C LEU A 168 -2.10 -1.54 10.05
N ALA A 169 -2.10 -2.78 9.58
CA ALA A 169 -2.80 -3.18 8.36
C ALA A 169 -4.32 -2.93 8.51
N GLU A 170 -4.91 -3.39 9.59
CA GLU A 170 -6.32 -3.15 9.90
C GLU A 170 -6.63 -1.65 10.06
N PHE A 171 -5.74 -0.91 10.71
CA PHE A 171 -5.91 0.53 10.88
C PHE A 171 -5.82 1.30 9.56
N LEU A 172 -4.80 1.05 8.73
CA LEU A 172 -4.53 1.80 7.49
C LEU A 172 -5.42 1.37 6.33
N PHE A 173 -5.65 0.06 6.21
CA PHE A 173 -6.28 -0.53 5.01
C PHE A 173 -7.63 -1.19 5.34
N GLN A 174 -8.07 -1.19 6.60
CA GLN A 174 -9.29 -1.85 7.10
C GLN A 174 -9.35 -3.36 6.76
N ASP A 175 -8.17 -3.95 6.61
CA ASP A 175 -7.98 -5.36 6.30
C ASP A 175 -6.71 -5.85 7.03
N ASP A 176 -6.86 -6.70 8.01
CA ASP A 176 -5.74 -7.28 8.75
C ASP A 176 -4.94 -8.30 7.92
N THR A 177 -5.48 -8.70 6.76
CA THR A 177 -4.81 -9.54 5.76
C THR A 177 -4.05 -8.74 4.69
N ALA A 178 -4.10 -7.40 4.75
CA ALA A 178 -3.34 -6.53 3.86
C ALA A 178 -1.85 -6.48 4.25
N ILE A 179 -1.23 -7.66 4.38
CA ILE A 179 0.17 -7.85 4.72
C ILE A 179 0.81 -8.78 3.69
N LEU A 180 1.93 -8.33 3.13
CA LEU A 180 2.83 -9.13 2.33
C LEU A 180 4.02 -9.50 3.22
N ARG A 181 4.08 -10.75 3.67
CA ARG A 181 5.12 -11.22 4.57
C ARG A 181 6.17 -12.03 3.82
N PHE A 182 7.43 -11.66 4.03
CA PHE A 182 8.61 -12.34 3.52
C PHE A 182 9.51 -12.74 4.70
N ASP A 183 9.64 -14.03 4.95
CA ASP A 183 10.56 -14.57 5.94
C ASP A 183 11.97 -14.59 5.35
N MET A 184 12.84 -13.76 5.86
CA MET A 184 14.21 -13.62 5.32
C MET A 184 15.07 -14.85 5.59
N SER A 185 14.64 -15.76 6.45
CA SER A 185 15.30 -17.04 6.61
C SER A 185 15.23 -17.96 5.37
N GLU A 186 14.29 -17.70 4.45
CA GLU A 186 14.17 -18.40 3.17
C GLU A 186 15.14 -17.83 2.11
N TYR A 187 15.69 -16.63 2.34
CA TYR A 187 16.56 -15.90 1.41
C TYR A 187 18.00 -15.78 1.89
N LYS A 188 18.55 -16.86 2.50
CA LYS A 188 19.91 -16.93 3.01
C LYS A 188 20.96 -17.07 1.91
N GLU A 189 20.57 -17.66 0.79
CA GLU A 189 21.46 -17.94 -0.34
C GLU A 189 21.18 -16.95 -1.48
N GLU A 190 22.24 -16.60 -2.23
CA GLU A 190 22.11 -15.63 -3.33
C GLU A 190 21.06 -16.05 -4.38
N HIS A 191 20.98 -17.34 -4.68
CA HIS A 191 20.01 -17.83 -5.66
C HIS A 191 18.56 -17.73 -5.17
N SER A 192 18.29 -17.82 -3.87
CA SER A 192 16.93 -17.62 -3.32
C SER A 192 16.51 -16.15 -3.38
N VAL A 193 17.45 -15.22 -3.27
CA VAL A 193 17.15 -13.77 -3.45
C VAL A 193 16.62 -13.48 -4.86
N ALA A 194 17.09 -14.21 -5.87
CA ALA A 194 16.59 -14.07 -7.24
C ALA A 194 15.09 -14.32 -7.36
N LEU A 195 14.47 -15.08 -6.45
CA LEU A 195 13.02 -15.27 -6.43
C LEU A 195 12.26 -13.98 -6.14
N LEU A 196 12.82 -13.06 -5.36
CA LEU A 196 12.18 -11.80 -5.01
C LEU A 196 12.01 -10.86 -6.21
N TYR A 197 13.02 -10.78 -7.08
CA TYR A 197 13.03 -9.88 -8.25
C TYR A 197 13.07 -10.60 -9.60
N GLY A 198 12.99 -11.94 -9.61
CA GLY A 198 12.92 -12.77 -10.80
C GLY A 198 14.21 -13.52 -11.10
N ALA A 199 14.07 -14.76 -11.59
CA ALA A 199 15.18 -15.60 -12.01
C ALA A 199 15.86 -15.03 -13.29
N PRO A 200 17.17 -15.34 -13.51
CA PRO A 200 17.82 -15.00 -14.77
C PRO A 200 17.20 -15.70 -15.98
N PRO A 201 17.34 -15.14 -17.19
CA PRO A 201 16.90 -15.80 -18.41
C PRO A 201 17.47 -17.21 -18.54
N GLY A 202 16.61 -18.18 -18.86
CA GLY A 202 16.99 -19.59 -19.02
C GLY A 202 16.97 -20.44 -17.73
N TYR A 203 16.66 -19.84 -16.59
CA TYR A 203 16.45 -20.58 -15.35
C TYR A 203 14.94 -20.82 -15.10
N VAL A 204 14.66 -21.89 -14.34
CA VAL A 204 13.29 -22.22 -13.90
C VAL A 204 12.73 -21.05 -13.09
N GLY A 205 11.48 -20.64 -13.41
CA GLY A 205 10.80 -19.50 -12.76
C GLY A 205 11.04 -18.14 -13.43
N TYR A 206 11.79 -18.06 -14.54
CA TYR A 206 12.00 -16.79 -15.26
C TYR A 206 10.69 -16.13 -15.71
N GLU A 207 9.77 -16.91 -16.28
CA GLU A 207 8.48 -16.42 -16.79
C GLU A 207 7.51 -15.97 -15.68
N GLU A 208 7.72 -16.42 -14.47
CA GLU A 208 6.91 -16.05 -13.30
C GLU A 208 7.20 -14.61 -12.84
N GLY A 209 8.42 -14.11 -13.11
CA GLY A 209 8.88 -12.81 -12.64
C GLY A 209 9.24 -12.79 -11.17
N GLY A 210 9.40 -11.59 -10.60
CA GLY A 210 9.76 -11.43 -9.20
C GLY A 210 8.56 -11.57 -8.25
N LEU A 211 8.68 -12.44 -7.23
CA LEU A 211 7.63 -12.68 -6.25
C LEU A 211 7.21 -11.38 -5.54
N LEU A 212 8.18 -10.56 -5.12
CA LEU A 212 7.94 -9.30 -4.42
C LEU A 212 7.21 -8.29 -5.33
N VAL A 213 7.65 -8.19 -6.60
CA VAL A 213 7.01 -7.32 -7.59
C VAL A 213 5.59 -7.78 -7.91
N ASN A 214 5.37 -9.07 -8.08
CA ASN A 214 4.05 -9.61 -8.36
C ASN A 214 3.07 -9.37 -7.20
N GLN A 215 3.51 -9.59 -5.95
CA GLN A 215 2.65 -9.42 -4.79
C GLN A 215 2.29 -7.94 -4.55
N ILE A 216 3.24 -7.01 -4.67
CA ILE A 216 2.94 -5.58 -4.48
C ILE A 216 2.04 -5.04 -5.60
N ARG A 217 2.16 -5.56 -6.83
CA ARG A 217 1.25 -5.20 -7.91
C ARG A 217 -0.17 -5.68 -7.67
N GLN A 218 -0.35 -6.84 -7.03
CA GLN A 218 -1.67 -7.36 -6.66
C GLN A 218 -2.27 -6.63 -5.45
N LYS A 219 -1.43 -6.26 -4.47
CA LYS A 219 -1.83 -5.58 -3.24
C LYS A 219 -0.97 -4.34 -2.99
N PRO A 220 -1.14 -3.25 -3.77
CA PRO A 220 -0.30 -2.05 -3.64
C PRO A 220 -0.52 -1.29 -2.33
N TYR A 221 -1.65 -1.49 -1.67
CA TYR A 221 -2.00 -0.94 -0.37
C TYR A 221 -1.87 -2.02 0.68
N SER A 222 -0.66 -2.21 1.18
CA SER A 222 -0.34 -3.27 2.12
C SER A 222 0.82 -2.88 3.02
N ILE A 223 0.97 -3.64 4.10
CA ILE A 223 2.22 -3.66 4.85
C ILE A 223 3.13 -4.70 4.23
N VAL A 224 4.32 -4.31 3.85
CA VAL A 224 5.37 -5.24 3.40
C VAL A 224 6.26 -5.52 4.60
N LEU A 225 6.15 -6.74 5.12
CA LEU A 225 6.87 -7.18 6.31
C LEU A 225 8.02 -8.11 5.91
N PHE A 226 9.25 -7.64 6.11
CA PHE A 226 10.47 -8.44 5.99
C PHE A 226 10.88 -8.94 7.37
N ASP A 227 10.62 -10.21 7.63
CA ASP A 227 10.80 -10.81 8.96
C ASP A 227 12.19 -11.43 9.09
N GLU A 228 12.87 -11.25 10.23
CA GLU A 228 14.20 -11.77 10.55
C GLU A 228 15.31 -11.37 9.54
N ILE A 229 15.40 -10.06 9.28
CA ILE A 229 16.28 -9.46 8.26
C ILE A 229 17.76 -9.88 8.43
N GLU A 230 18.21 -10.14 9.65
CA GLU A 230 19.57 -10.59 9.97
C GLU A 230 19.94 -11.94 9.34
N LYS A 231 18.94 -12.70 8.88
CA LYS A 231 19.14 -14.00 8.23
C LYS A 231 19.30 -13.91 6.72
N ALA A 232 18.98 -12.74 6.14
CA ALA A 232 19.01 -12.52 4.70
C ALA A 232 20.44 -12.53 4.13
N HIS A 233 20.57 -12.99 2.89
CA HIS A 233 21.80 -12.79 2.13
C HIS A 233 22.01 -11.30 1.83
N ARG A 234 23.26 -10.85 1.79
CA ARG A 234 23.59 -9.41 1.62
C ARG A 234 23.01 -8.78 0.36
N SER A 235 22.85 -9.52 -0.72
CA SER A 235 22.28 -9.02 -1.98
C SER A 235 20.81 -8.56 -1.85
N VAL A 236 20.09 -8.94 -0.80
CA VAL A 236 18.73 -8.45 -0.52
C VAL A 236 18.74 -6.97 -0.19
N PHE A 237 19.78 -6.46 0.45
CA PHE A 237 19.86 -5.06 0.86
C PHE A 237 19.85 -4.08 -0.33
N ASP A 238 20.38 -4.47 -1.48
CA ASP A 238 20.33 -3.65 -2.70
C ASP A 238 18.89 -3.44 -3.18
N LEU A 239 18.03 -4.47 -3.03
CA LEU A 239 16.61 -4.36 -3.33
C LEU A 239 15.90 -3.41 -2.35
N PHE A 240 16.24 -3.49 -1.08
CA PHE A 240 15.66 -2.62 -0.06
C PHE A 240 16.04 -1.16 -0.28
N LEU A 241 17.31 -0.88 -0.61
CA LEU A 241 17.74 0.49 -0.94
C LEU A 241 16.92 1.05 -2.10
N GLN A 242 16.71 0.27 -3.16
CA GLN A 242 15.91 0.71 -4.30
C GLN A 242 14.46 0.98 -3.89
N ILE A 243 13.84 0.12 -3.09
CA ILE A 243 12.47 0.30 -2.60
C ILE A 243 12.36 1.56 -1.72
N LEU A 244 13.32 1.78 -0.81
CA LEU A 244 13.27 2.88 0.14
C LEU A 244 13.56 4.24 -0.51
N ASP A 245 14.46 4.28 -1.50
CA ASP A 245 14.86 5.53 -2.16
C ASP A 245 13.92 5.92 -3.29
N GLU A 246 13.56 4.97 -4.16
CA GLU A 246 12.77 5.22 -5.37
C GLU A 246 11.29 4.87 -5.17
N GLY A 247 10.94 4.07 -4.15
CA GLY A 247 9.61 3.52 -3.94
C GLY A 247 9.17 2.54 -5.02
N LYS A 248 10.11 2.03 -5.82
CA LYS A 248 9.85 1.13 -6.94
C LYS A 248 10.89 0.03 -6.99
N LEU A 249 10.47 -1.13 -7.48
CA LEU A 249 11.37 -2.24 -7.77
C LEU A 249 11.05 -2.78 -9.17
N HIS A 250 12.08 -2.97 -9.97
CA HIS A 250 11.97 -3.57 -11.30
C HIS A 250 12.32 -5.06 -11.22
N ASP A 251 11.46 -5.92 -11.75
CA ASP A 251 11.80 -7.32 -11.92
C ASP A 251 12.60 -7.54 -13.23
N ARG A 252 13.11 -8.75 -13.40
CA ARG A 252 13.89 -9.11 -14.61
C ARG A 252 13.06 -9.21 -15.88
N LEU A 253 11.74 -9.19 -15.79
CA LEU A 253 10.80 -9.09 -16.92
C LEU A 253 10.48 -7.63 -17.29
N GLY A 254 11.06 -6.65 -16.57
CA GLY A 254 10.76 -5.23 -16.76
C GLY A 254 9.44 -4.77 -16.13
N ARG A 255 8.80 -5.62 -15.31
CA ARG A 255 7.61 -5.21 -14.57
C ARG A 255 8.03 -4.33 -13.40
N VAL A 256 7.20 -3.36 -13.07
CA VAL A 256 7.45 -2.42 -11.96
C VAL A 256 6.53 -2.71 -10.80
N GLY A 257 7.08 -2.93 -9.63
CA GLY A 257 6.36 -2.92 -8.35
C GLY A 257 6.43 -1.52 -7.75
N ASP A 258 5.28 -0.92 -7.45
CA ASP A 258 5.18 0.42 -6.83
C ASP A 258 4.84 0.28 -5.35
N PHE A 259 5.74 0.75 -4.49
CA PHE A 259 5.65 0.68 -3.03
C PHE A 259 5.20 2.01 -2.40
N SER A 260 4.88 3.02 -3.20
CA SER A 260 4.53 4.36 -2.70
C SER A 260 3.29 4.39 -1.79
N ASN A 261 2.43 3.39 -1.91
CA ASN A 261 1.24 3.22 -1.08
C ASN A 261 1.41 2.13 0.00
N ALA A 262 2.59 1.57 0.13
CA ALA A 262 2.90 0.55 1.12
C ALA A 262 3.61 1.13 2.35
N LEU A 263 3.44 0.46 3.49
CA LEU A 263 4.24 0.67 4.69
C LEU A 263 5.26 -0.47 4.79
N ILE A 264 6.55 -0.14 4.87
CA ILE A 264 7.63 -1.13 4.93
C ILE A 264 8.01 -1.38 6.37
N ILE A 265 8.03 -2.64 6.78
CA ILE A 265 8.45 -3.03 8.13
C ILE A 265 9.53 -4.12 8.02
N PHE A 266 10.66 -3.85 8.63
CA PHE A 266 11.70 -4.84 8.86
C PHE A 266 11.64 -5.30 10.30
N THR A 267 11.77 -6.59 10.58
CA THR A 267 11.92 -7.08 11.94
C THR A 267 13.26 -7.75 12.13
N SER A 268 13.80 -7.67 13.33
CA SER A 268 15.01 -8.37 13.73
C SER A 268 14.97 -8.78 15.19
N ASN A 269 15.64 -9.88 15.47
CA ASN A 269 15.91 -10.36 16.82
C ASN A 269 17.33 -10.03 17.31
N ILE A 270 18.09 -9.24 16.53
CA ILE A 270 19.41 -8.74 16.95
C ILE A 270 19.29 -7.99 18.26
N GLY A 271 20.24 -8.17 19.15
CA GLY A 271 20.24 -7.55 20.47
C GLY A 271 19.30 -8.18 21.48
N SER A 272 18.54 -9.23 21.14
CA SER A 272 17.60 -9.87 22.07
C SER A 272 18.28 -10.35 23.36
N GLN A 273 19.48 -10.91 23.27
CA GLN A 273 20.24 -11.36 24.44
C GLN A 273 20.61 -10.16 25.33
N TYR A 274 21.06 -9.07 24.73
CA TYR A 274 21.37 -7.84 25.45
C TYR A 274 20.13 -7.29 26.18
N VAL A 275 18.98 -7.26 25.50
CA VAL A 275 17.71 -6.82 26.10
C VAL A 275 17.33 -7.72 27.30
N PHE A 276 17.43 -9.05 27.15
CA PHE A 276 17.18 -9.99 28.26
C PHE A 276 18.11 -9.77 29.45
N ASP A 277 19.39 -9.57 29.18
CA ASP A 277 20.39 -9.33 30.22
C ASP A 277 20.16 -8.01 30.97
N GLN A 278 19.70 -6.97 30.27
CA GLN A 278 19.33 -5.68 30.90
C GLN A 278 18.06 -5.80 31.73
N PHE A 279 17.01 -6.46 31.22
CA PHE A 279 15.79 -6.72 31.98
C PHE A 279 16.07 -7.58 33.22
N GLY A 280 16.98 -8.54 33.15
CA GLY A 280 17.44 -9.31 34.30
C GLY A 280 18.08 -8.43 35.41
N LYS A 281 18.56 -7.24 35.03
CA LYS A 281 19.11 -6.21 35.95
C LYS A 281 18.10 -5.11 36.28
N ASN A 282 16.82 -5.24 35.89
CA ASN A 282 15.78 -4.21 35.96
C ASN A 282 16.12 -2.91 35.22
N ILE A 283 16.90 -2.98 34.16
CA ILE A 283 17.27 -1.84 33.30
C ILE A 283 16.46 -1.97 32.00
N VAL A 284 15.77 -0.91 31.58
CA VAL A 284 15.13 -0.83 30.28
C VAL A 284 16.12 -0.21 29.31
N PRO A 285 16.58 -0.93 28.26
CA PRO A 285 17.52 -0.39 27.27
C PRO A 285 16.94 0.85 26.59
N THR A 286 17.77 1.85 26.38
CA THR A 286 17.40 3.03 25.62
C THR A 286 17.57 2.79 24.11
N HIS A 287 17.00 3.68 23.30
CA HIS A 287 17.19 3.65 21.84
C HIS A 287 18.67 3.68 21.44
N ASN A 288 19.48 4.48 22.14
CA ASN A 288 20.92 4.58 21.87
C ASN A 288 21.66 3.28 22.20
N ASP A 289 21.30 2.63 23.32
CA ASP A 289 21.88 1.34 23.69
C ASP A 289 21.63 0.27 22.60
N MET A 290 20.42 0.29 22.02
CA MET A 290 20.07 -0.63 20.94
C MET A 290 20.82 -0.31 19.64
N LEU A 291 21.05 0.97 19.33
CA LEU A 291 21.89 1.37 18.17
C LEU A 291 23.33 0.91 18.32
N GLU A 292 23.93 1.02 19.51
CA GLU A 292 25.30 0.53 19.78
C GLU A 292 25.39 -0.99 19.59
N VAL A 293 24.41 -1.76 20.05
CA VAL A 293 24.36 -3.22 19.88
C VAL A 293 24.23 -3.63 18.40
N MET A 294 23.64 -2.76 17.56
CA MET A 294 23.52 -3.02 16.12
C MET A 294 24.80 -2.70 15.33
N GLN A 295 25.67 -1.83 15.86
CA GLN A 295 26.92 -1.41 15.20
C GLN A 295 28.11 -2.33 15.51
N GLY A 296 28.02 -3.15 16.54
CA GLY A 296 29.05 -4.12 16.94
C GLY A 296 28.81 -5.51 16.36
#